data_a967f620c5e4717733df176885dd5650
#
_entry.id   a967f620c5e4717733df176885dd5650
#
_cell.length_a   1.000
_cell.length_b   1.000
_cell.length_c   1.000
_cell.angle_alpha   90.00
_cell.angle_beta   90.00
_cell.angle_gamma   90.00
#
_symmetry.space_group_name_H-M   'P 1'
#
loop_
_entity.id
_entity.type
_entity.pdbx_description
1 polymer ?
#
loop_
_entity_poly.entity_id
_entity_poly.type
_entity_poly.pdbx_seq_one_letter_code
_entity_poly.pdbx_strand_id
1 'polypeptide(L)'
;MRKLVIGMAMASTALTTPAMAREGQWYIQGDGGVMLVEDQSLDVNGVADNAVANYDTGYDFGGIVGYDFGAFRLEAEASYRAADLSDVQAGTQGLVVVPQTAGSSTFTGTRIAAGEVNALSFMLNGLFDFGSDDGIQAFAGGGVGVARVDMDGRVNQQGPGVWNDSDTGFAWQLLAGVRAPLSDSWDVG
;
A
#
# COMPACT_ATOMS: atom_id res chain seq x y z
N MET A 1 13.94 18.31 -8.90
CA MET A 1 13.44 16.98 -8.47
C MET A 1 12.33 17.25 -7.45
N ARG A 2 11.08 17.08 -7.86
CA ARG A 2 9.93 17.18 -6.95
C ARG A 2 9.90 15.91 -6.14
N LYS A 3 10.01 16.00 -4.84
CA LYS A 3 9.78 14.87 -3.95
C LYS A 3 8.28 14.62 -3.95
N LEU A 4 7.85 13.53 -4.58
CA LEU A 4 6.49 13.05 -4.48
C LEU A 4 6.32 12.50 -3.07
N VAL A 5 5.63 13.23 -2.21
CA VAL A 5 5.21 12.69 -0.91
C VAL A 5 3.90 11.94 -1.17
N ILE A 6 4.01 10.64 -1.39
CA ILE A 6 2.84 9.78 -1.55
C ILE A 6 2.37 9.41 -0.15
N GLY A 7 1.38 10.13 0.35
CA GLY A 7 0.60 9.67 1.50
C GLY A 7 -0.44 8.66 1.01
N MET A 8 -0.13 7.38 1.05
CA MET A 8 -1.11 6.34 0.76
C MET A 8 -1.71 5.87 2.08
N ALA A 9 -2.95 6.25 2.37
CA ALA A 9 -3.72 5.60 3.42
C ALA A 9 -4.23 4.26 2.86
N MET A 10 -3.70 3.16 3.38
CA MET A 10 -4.08 1.81 2.97
C MET A 10 -4.81 1.15 4.12
N ALA A 11 -6.06 0.78 3.89
CA ALA A 11 -6.79 -0.14 4.76
C ALA A 11 -6.77 -1.51 4.08
N SER A 12 -6.04 -2.46 4.62
CA SER A 12 -6.07 -3.85 4.18
C SER A 12 -6.74 -4.72 5.23
N THR A 13 -7.60 -5.63 4.78
CA THR A 13 -8.10 -6.73 5.60
C THR A 13 -7.29 -7.95 5.23
N ALA A 14 -6.36 -8.34 6.08
CA ALA A 14 -5.55 -9.52 5.86
C ALA A 14 -6.24 -10.77 6.41
N LEU A 15 -6.33 -11.81 5.59
CA LEU A 15 -6.54 -13.18 6.07
C LEU A 15 -5.16 -13.75 6.32
N THR A 16 -4.78 -13.86 7.58
CA THR A 16 -3.49 -14.40 7.97
C THR A 16 -3.53 -15.92 8.00
N THR A 17 -2.49 -16.54 7.45
CA THR A 17 -2.24 -17.98 7.58
C THR A 17 -1.18 -18.23 8.66
N PRO A 18 -0.97 -19.46 9.10
CA PRO A 18 -0.71 -19.87 10.46
C PRO A 18 0.51 -19.20 11.08
N ALA A 19 0.29 -18.64 12.23
CA ALA A 19 1.35 -18.29 13.15
C ALA A 19 1.44 -19.38 14.21
N MET A 20 2.58 -20.05 14.32
CA MET A 20 2.92 -20.81 15.51
C MET A 20 3.42 -19.84 16.57
N ALA A 21 2.54 -18.92 17.00
CA ALA A 21 2.89 -17.91 17.98
C ALA A 21 2.50 -18.42 19.37
N ARG A 22 3.46 -19.06 20.04
CA ARG A 22 3.43 -19.29 21.47
C ARG A 22 4.56 -18.52 22.11
N GLU A 23 4.36 -18.09 23.32
CA GLU A 23 5.32 -17.34 24.12
C GLU A 23 6.74 -17.92 23.99
N GLY A 24 7.71 -17.10 23.57
CA GLY A 24 9.10 -17.50 23.40
C GLY A 24 9.42 -18.26 22.11
N GLN A 25 8.64 -18.11 21.04
CA GLN A 25 8.86 -18.85 19.79
C GLN A 25 8.89 -17.98 18.54
N TRP A 26 9.58 -18.48 17.51
CA TRP A 26 9.52 -17.94 16.15
C TRP A 26 8.25 -18.40 15.45
N TYR A 27 7.74 -17.54 14.59
CA TYR A 27 6.61 -17.85 13.73
C TYR A 27 6.78 -17.30 12.32
N ILE A 28 6.03 -17.85 11.39
CA ILE A 28 5.92 -17.39 10.02
C ILE A 28 4.44 -17.12 9.76
N GLN A 29 4.14 -15.99 9.11
CA GLN A 29 2.79 -15.61 8.76
C GLN A 29 2.76 -15.20 7.29
N GLY A 30 1.69 -15.54 6.58
CA GLY A 30 1.34 -14.98 5.29
C GLY A 30 0.10 -14.11 5.45
N ASP A 31 0.02 -13.04 4.73
CA ASP A 31 -1.13 -12.15 4.67
C ASP A 31 -1.53 -11.87 3.24
N GLY A 32 -2.79 -11.53 3.05
CA GLY A 32 -3.31 -11.10 1.77
C GLY A 32 -4.64 -10.40 1.97
N GLY A 33 -4.89 -9.38 1.19
CA GLY A 33 -6.06 -8.55 1.38
C GLY A 33 -6.44 -7.71 0.17
N VAL A 34 -7.51 -6.98 0.33
CA VAL A 34 -7.92 -5.91 -0.59
C VAL A 34 -7.44 -4.58 -0.06
N MET A 35 -6.97 -3.75 -0.98
CA MET A 35 -6.42 -2.44 -0.68
C MET A 35 -7.32 -1.37 -1.28
N LEU A 36 -7.66 -0.37 -0.47
CA LEU A 36 -8.27 0.86 -0.95
C LEU A 36 -7.18 1.92 -1.05
N VAL A 37 -7.00 2.46 -2.24
CA VAL A 37 -6.05 3.55 -2.49
C VAL A 37 -6.82 4.86 -2.46
N GLU A 38 -6.34 5.80 -1.66
CA GLU A 38 -6.91 7.15 -1.63
C GLU A 38 -6.56 7.90 -2.91
N ASP A 39 -7.52 8.65 -3.45
CA ASP A 39 -7.33 9.46 -4.64
C ASP A 39 -6.17 10.45 -4.44
N GLN A 40 -5.33 10.56 -5.46
CA GLN A 40 -4.17 11.43 -5.40
C GLN A 40 -4.41 12.76 -6.08
N SER A 41 -4.32 13.83 -5.30
CA SER A 41 -4.28 15.21 -5.82
C SER A 41 -2.89 15.59 -6.30
N LEU A 42 -2.83 16.20 -7.47
CA LEU A 42 -1.61 16.65 -8.12
C LEU A 42 -1.61 18.16 -8.33
N ASP A 43 -0.54 18.81 -7.90
CA ASP A 43 -0.32 20.23 -8.16
C ASP A 43 0.24 20.42 -9.56
N VAL A 44 -0.44 21.21 -10.37
CA VAL A 44 -0.03 21.50 -11.74
C VAL A 44 0.21 23.00 -11.93
N ASN A 45 1.41 23.37 -12.39
CA ASN A 45 1.81 24.75 -12.67
C ASN A 45 1.59 25.72 -11.50
N GLY A 46 1.74 25.26 -10.25
CA GLY A 46 1.56 26.07 -9.04
C GLY A 46 0.11 26.24 -8.58
N VAL A 47 -0.84 25.57 -9.25
CA VAL A 47 -2.23 25.45 -8.79
C VAL A 47 -2.35 24.14 -8.02
N ALA A 48 -2.73 24.24 -6.74
CA ALA A 48 -2.94 23.09 -5.89
C ALA A 48 -4.17 22.29 -6.35
N ASP A 49 -4.11 20.96 -6.21
CA ASP A 49 -5.20 20.03 -6.50
C ASP A 49 -5.78 20.18 -7.91
N ASN A 50 -4.98 20.58 -8.90
CA ASN A 50 -5.46 20.79 -10.26
C ASN A 50 -5.65 19.51 -11.08
N ALA A 51 -5.18 18.39 -10.59
CA ALA A 51 -5.48 17.09 -11.17
C ALA A 51 -5.69 16.05 -10.05
N VAL A 52 -6.55 15.06 -10.31
CA VAL A 52 -6.82 13.95 -9.40
C VAL A 52 -6.66 12.65 -10.17
N ALA A 53 -5.87 11.74 -9.61
CA ALA A 53 -5.75 10.38 -10.10
C ALA A 53 -6.60 9.45 -9.21
N ASN A 54 -7.55 8.77 -9.82
CA ASN A 54 -8.45 7.84 -9.15
C ASN A 54 -7.99 6.41 -9.43
N TYR A 55 -8.03 5.57 -8.41
CA TYR A 55 -7.57 4.19 -8.47
C TYR A 55 -8.73 3.22 -8.18
N ASP A 56 -8.66 2.06 -8.81
CA ASP A 56 -9.55 0.96 -8.48
C ASP A 56 -9.09 0.25 -7.19
N THR A 57 -9.95 -0.61 -6.65
CA THR A 57 -9.60 -1.45 -5.51
C THR A 57 -8.41 -2.33 -5.88
N GLY A 58 -7.34 -2.21 -5.12
CA GLY A 58 -6.14 -2.99 -5.29
C GLY A 58 -6.10 -4.25 -4.42
N TYR A 59 -4.96 -4.90 -4.45
CA TYR A 59 -4.66 -6.05 -3.61
C TYR A 59 -3.30 -5.89 -2.93
N ASP A 60 -3.15 -6.57 -1.81
CA ASP A 60 -1.88 -6.73 -1.12
C ASP A 60 -1.65 -8.20 -0.74
N PHE A 61 -0.41 -8.58 -0.68
CA PHE A 61 0.03 -9.85 -0.12
C PHE A 61 1.43 -9.70 0.47
N GLY A 62 1.68 -10.45 1.52
CA GLY A 62 2.94 -10.36 2.23
C GLY A 62 3.31 -11.63 2.97
N GLY A 63 4.49 -11.58 3.54
CA GLY A 63 5.02 -12.61 4.42
C GLY A 63 5.75 -11.97 5.59
N ILE A 64 5.56 -12.56 6.74
CA ILE A 64 6.10 -12.09 8.01
C ILE A 64 6.89 -13.21 8.68
N VAL A 65 8.03 -12.87 9.23
CA VAL A 65 8.76 -13.71 10.20
C VAL A 65 8.81 -12.93 11.50
N GLY A 66 8.33 -13.51 12.57
CA GLY A 66 8.25 -12.85 13.85
C GLY A 66 8.76 -13.69 15.01
N TYR A 67 9.01 -13.03 16.11
CA TYR A 67 9.30 -13.64 17.40
C TYR A 67 8.34 -13.10 18.45
N ASP A 68 7.66 -14.01 19.13
CA ASP A 68 6.71 -13.72 20.19
C ASP A 68 7.40 -13.77 21.55
N PHE A 69 7.38 -12.66 22.29
CA PHE A 69 7.89 -12.54 23.66
C PHE A 69 6.77 -12.66 24.71
N GLY A 70 5.55 -13.01 24.29
CA GLY A 70 4.34 -13.02 25.09
C GLY A 70 3.50 -11.76 24.87
N ALA A 71 3.60 -10.77 25.72
CA ALA A 71 2.83 -9.51 25.57
C ALA A 71 3.35 -8.59 24.44
N PHE A 72 4.48 -8.93 23.81
CA PHE A 72 5.10 -8.12 22.77
C PHE A 72 5.67 -9.00 21.67
N ARG A 73 5.50 -8.59 20.40
CA ARG A 73 6.04 -9.27 19.22
C ARG A 73 6.93 -8.34 18.40
N LEU A 74 7.99 -8.89 17.84
CA LEU A 74 8.80 -8.25 16.82
C LEU A 74 8.66 -9.02 15.50
N GLU A 75 8.44 -8.30 14.42
CA GLU A 75 8.19 -8.87 13.11
C GLU A 75 9.05 -8.19 12.04
N ALA A 76 9.55 -9.00 11.12
CA ALA A 76 10.09 -8.54 9.84
C ALA A 76 9.10 -8.93 8.75
N GLU A 77 8.61 -7.95 8.03
CA GLU A 77 7.59 -8.08 6.99
C GLU A 77 8.16 -7.72 5.62
N ALA A 78 7.79 -8.48 4.60
CA ALA A 78 7.95 -8.12 3.21
C ALA A 78 6.58 -8.18 2.55
N SER A 79 6.13 -7.09 1.93
CA SER A 79 4.81 -7.03 1.31
C SER A 79 4.85 -6.36 -0.05
N TYR A 80 3.95 -6.81 -0.93
CA TYR A 80 3.72 -6.25 -2.25
C TYR A 80 2.27 -5.83 -2.38
N ARG A 81 2.06 -4.63 -2.91
CA ARG A 81 0.75 -4.01 -3.09
C ARG A 81 0.64 -3.49 -4.50
N ALA A 82 -0.53 -3.62 -5.11
CA ALA A 82 -0.80 -3.06 -6.42
C ALA A 82 -2.25 -2.61 -6.57
N ALA A 83 -2.44 -1.52 -7.32
CA ALA A 83 -3.75 -1.03 -7.71
C ALA A 83 -3.69 -0.42 -9.10
N ASP A 84 -4.75 -0.63 -9.87
CA ASP A 84 -4.89 -0.08 -11.20
C ASP A 84 -5.37 1.37 -11.16
N LEU A 85 -4.83 2.19 -12.07
CA LEU A 85 -5.29 3.54 -12.32
C LEU A 85 -6.57 3.47 -13.16
N SER A 86 -7.65 4.02 -12.64
CA SER A 86 -8.98 4.02 -13.25
C SER A 86 -9.18 5.20 -14.19
N ASP A 87 -9.02 6.41 -13.67
CA ASP A 87 -9.13 7.62 -14.46
C ASP A 87 -8.29 8.77 -13.89
N VAL A 88 -8.10 9.78 -14.72
CA VAL A 88 -7.44 11.03 -14.33
C VAL A 88 -8.35 12.20 -14.63
N GLN A 89 -8.63 13.00 -13.63
CA GLN A 89 -9.38 14.23 -13.74
C GLN A 89 -8.43 15.42 -13.73
N ALA A 90 -8.43 16.22 -14.80
CA ALA A 90 -7.63 17.42 -14.89
C ALA A 90 -8.50 18.67 -14.78
N GLY A 91 -8.12 19.59 -13.93
CA GLY A 91 -8.78 20.87 -13.71
C GLY A 91 -8.49 21.90 -14.81
N THR A 92 -8.74 23.16 -14.49
CA THR A 92 -8.73 24.28 -15.47
C THR A 92 -7.37 24.57 -16.08
N GLN A 93 -6.28 24.26 -15.39
CA GLN A 93 -4.90 24.42 -15.94
C GLN A 93 -4.55 23.29 -16.92
N GLY A 94 -5.35 22.23 -16.93
CA GLY A 94 -5.09 21.03 -17.71
C GLY A 94 -3.90 20.23 -17.20
N LEU A 95 -3.77 19.02 -17.69
CA LEU A 95 -2.62 18.15 -17.47
C LEU A 95 -1.89 17.93 -18.79
N VAL A 96 -0.59 18.15 -18.77
CA VAL A 96 0.25 17.94 -19.95
C VAL A 96 0.56 16.45 -20.06
N VAL A 97 0.19 15.86 -21.18
CA VAL A 97 0.60 14.50 -21.54
C VAL A 97 1.72 14.54 -22.54
N VAL A 98 2.70 13.67 -22.36
CA VAL A 98 3.84 13.56 -23.29
C VAL A 98 3.52 12.46 -24.28
N PRO A 99 3.24 12.79 -25.56
CA PRO A 99 3.04 11.77 -26.58
C PRO A 99 4.36 11.06 -26.87
N GLN A 100 4.28 9.76 -27.18
CA GLN A 100 5.46 8.98 -27.59
C GLN A 100 6.05 9.45 -28.94
N THR A 101 5.34 10.24 -29.70
CA THR A 101 5.75 10.82 -30.98
C THR A 101 5.43 12.30 -31.04
N ALA A 102 6.44 13.14 -30.87
CA ALA A 102 6.49 14.59 -31.13
C ALA A 102 5.29 15.45 -30.68
N GLY A 103 5.53 16.28 -29.70
CA GLY A 103 4.65 17.34 -29.18
C GLY A 103 3.96 16.95 -27.88
N SER A 104 3.75 17.93 -27.01
CA SER A 104 2.92 17.78 -25.81
C SER A 104 1.50 18.21 -26.10
N SER A 105 0.51 17.48 -25.58
CA SER A 105 -0.89 17.92 -25.57
C SER A 105 -1.37 18.11 -24.15
N THR A 106 -2.28 19.07 -23.96
CA THR A 106 -2.89 19.35 -22.68
C THR A 106 -4.37 18.94 -22.76
N PHE A 107 -4.90 18.30 -21.73
CA PHE A 107 -6.32 18.02 -21.60
C PHE A 107 -6.89 18.57 -20.30
N THR A 108 -8.20 18.82 -20.29
CA THR A 108 -9.01 19.18 -19.13
C THR A 108 -10.19 18.20 -19.00
N GLY A 109 -10.75 18.08 -17.79
CA GLY A 109 -11.83 17.14 -17.51
C GLY A 109 -11.36 15.72 -17.27
N THR A 110 -12.29 14.79 -17.14
CA THR A 110 -12.00 13.39 -16.83
C THR A 110 -11.65 12.59 -18.07
N ARG A 111 -10.62 11.78 -17.97
CA ARG A 111 -10.19 10.84 -18.99
C ARG A 111 -9.96 9.46 -18.38
N ILE A 112 -10.47 8.44 -19.05
CA ILE A 112 -10.15 7.05 -18.72
C ILE A 112 -8.63 6.90 -18.84
N ALA A 113 -8.02 6.36 -17.81
CA ALA A 113 -6.59 6.10 -17.78
C ALA A 113 -6.33 4.60 -17.72
N ALA A 114 -5.12 4.21 -18.00
CA ALA A 114 -4.62 2.87 -17.75
C ALA A 114 -3.22 3.01 -17.17
N GLY A 115 -2.92 2.19 -16.21
CA GLY A 115 -1.64 2.18 -15.51
C GLY A 115 -1.77 1.46 -14.19
N GLU A 116 -0.67 1.35 -13.51
CA GLU A 116 -0.59 0.64 -12.24
C GLU A 116 0.27 1.45 -11.28
N VAL A 117 -0.13 1.44 -10.03
CA VAL A 117 0.74 1.78 -8.91
C VAL A 117 1.04 0.52 -8.14
N ASN A 118 2.31 0.23 -7.94
CA ASN A 118 2.71 -0.87 -7.09
C ASN A 118 3.76 -0.45 -6.07
N ALA A 119 3.79 -1.14 -4.94
CA ALA A 119 4.71 -0.88 -3.86
C ALA A 119 5.26 -2.18 -3.30
N LEU A 120 6.59 -2.28 -3.25
CA LEU A 120 7.29 -3.32 -2.52
C LEU A 120 7.86 -2.71 -1.24
N SER A 121 7.51 -3.29 -0.09
CA SER A 121 7.98 -2.79 1.20
C SER A 121 8.67 -3.85 2.04
N PHE A 122 9.62 -3.40 2.86
CA PHE A 122 10.28 -4.18 3.90
C PHE A 122 10.17 -3.40 5.20
N MET A 123 9.50 -4.00 6.20
CA MET A 123 9.14 -3.33 7.45
C MET A 123 9.65 -4.12 8.65
N LEU A 124 9.95 -3.39 9.73
CA LEU A 124 10.14 -3.94 11.07
C LEU A 124 9.00 -3.43 11.95
N ASN A 125 8.23 -4.34 12.49
CA ASN A 125 7.03 -4.05 13.28
C ASN A 125 7.25 -4.44 14.74
N GLY A 126 6.68 -3.64 15.64
CA GLY A 126 6.54 -3.95 17.05
C GLY A 126 5.06 -3.95 17.43
N LEU A 127 4.57 -5.03 18.00
CA LEU A 127 3.17 -5.21 18.33
C LEU A 127 3.02 -5.58 19.81
N PHE A 128 1.98 -5.04 20.44
CA PHE A 128 1.52 -5.46 21.76
C PHE A 128 0.28 -6.31 21.62
N ASP A 129 0.25 -7.44 22.30
CA ASP A 129 -0.87 -8.36 22.34
C ASP A 129 -1.67 -8.21 23.63
N PHE A 130 -2.99 -8.28 23.50
CA PHE A 130 -3.95 -8.10 24.58
C PHE A 130 -4.94 -9.26 24.58
N GLY A 131 -4.99 -10.01 25.64
CA GLY A 131 -5.85 -11.18 25.80
C GLY A 131 -5.08 -12.41 26.25
N SER A 132 -5.74 -13.55 26.29
CA SER A 132 -5.12 -14.84 26.64
C SER A 132 -4.75 -15.61 25.41
N ASP A 133 -3.68 -16.40 25.47
CA ASP A 133 -3.17 -17.21 24.34
C ASP A 133 -4.13 -18.29 23.88
N ASP A 134 -5.05 -18.70 24.75
CA ASP A 134 -6.08 -19.72 24.47
C ASP A 134 -7.37 -19.13 23.87
N GLY A 135 -7.44 -17.83 23.61
CA GLY A 135 -8.65 -17.12 23.18
C GLY A 135 -8.42 -16.11 22.08
N ILE A 136 -9.44 -15.30 21.86
CA ILE A 136 -9.31 -14.16 20.95
C ILE A 136 -8.38 -13.13 21.58
N GLN A 137 -7.34 -12.76 20.86
CA GLN A 137 -6.40 -11.71 21.24
C GLN A 137 -6.57 -10.50 20.32
N ALA A 138 -6.55 -9.32 20.90
CA ALA A 138 -6.37 -8.09 20.15
C ALA A 138 -4.89 -7.74 20.09
N PHE A 139 -4.46 -7.07 19.03
CA PHE A 139 -3.12 -6.52 18.94
C PHE A 139 -3.14 -5.09 18.42
N ALA A 140 -2.12 -4.32 18.79
CA ALA A 140 -1.88 -2.99 18.24
C ALA A 140 -0.38 -2.68 18.26
N GLY A 141 0.06 -1.95 17.25
CA GLY A 141 1.45 -1.55 17.17
C GLY A 141 1.77 -0.74 15.93
N GLY A 142 3.02 -0.76 15.54
CA GLY A 142 3.47 -0.04 14.35
C GLY A 142 4.81 -0.52 13.87
N GLY A 143 5.16 -0.08 12.68
CA GLY A 143 6.39 -0.44 12.02
C GLY A 143 7.04 0.70 11.27
N VAL A 144 8.31 0.52 11.00
CA VAL A 144 9.14 1.41 10.18
C VAL A 144 9.96 0.58 9.20
N GLY A 145 10.26 1.16 8.05
CA GLY A 145 11.01 0.46 7.04
C GLY A 145 11.27 1.28 5.80
N VAL A 146 11.39 0.58 4.69
CA VAL A 146 11.57 1.17 3.37
C VAL A 146 10.52 0.63 2.42
N ALA A 147 10.02 1.49 1.55
CA ALA A 147 9.14 1.09 0.46
C ALA A 147 9.65 1.66 -0.86
N ARG A 148 9.58 0.86 -1.90
CA ARG A 148 9.75 1.28 -3.28
C ARG A 148 8.38 1.32 -3.94
N VAL A 149 8.04 2.46 -4.49
CA VAL A 149 6.79 2.68 -5.23
C VAL A 149 7.16 2.90 -6.69
N ASP A 150 6.55 2.13 -7.56
CA ASP A 150 6.63 2.28 -9.01
C ASP A 150 5.25 2.66 -9.53
N MET A 151 5.18 3.68 -10.38
CA MET A 151 3.94 4.22 -10.94
C MET A 151 4.08 4.38 -12.43
N ASP A 152 3.13 3.86 -13.18
CA ASP A 152 2.97 4.19 -14.58
C ASP A 152 1.53 4.59 -14.88
N GLY A 153 1.35 5.49 -15.83
CA GLY A 153 0.03 5.96 -16.20
C GLY A 153 -0.04 6.46 -17.63
N ARG A 154 -1.14 6.08 -18.32
CA ARG A 154 -1.45 6.48 -19.69
C ARG A 154 -2.89 6.94 -19.77
N VAL A 155 -3.14 7.96 -20.59
CA VAL A 155 -4.49 8.45 -20.87
C VAL A 155 -5.08 7.69 -22.05
N ASN A 156 -6.41 7.39 -21.97
CA ASN A 156 -7.14 6.62 -22.99
C ASN A 156 -6.54 5.23 -23.28
N GLN A 157 -6.03 4.55 -22.26
CA GLN A 157 -5.50 3.18 -22.28
C GLN A 157 -4.31 2.92 -23.23
N GLN A 158 -4.29 3.53 -24.41
CA GLN A 158 -3.21 3.40 -25.41
C GLN A 158 -2.65 4.75 -25.85
N GLY A 159 -3.09 5.82 -25.16
CA GLY A 159 -2.65 7.19 -25.45
C GLY A 159 -1.24 7.48 -24.91
N PRO A 160 -0.84 8.75 -24.97
CA PRO A 160 0.45 9.19 -24.45
C PRO A 160 0.56 8.92 -22.94
N GLY A 161 1.76 8.55 -22.49
CA GLY A 161 2.07 8.41 -21.07
C GLY A 161 1.90 9.72 -20.34
N VAL A 162 1.36 9.68 -19.13
CA VAL A 162 1.24 10.85 -18.24
C VAL A 162 2.44 10.90 -17.31
N TRP A 163 2.81 9.74 -16.78
CA TRP A 163 3.98 9.56 -15.91
C TRP A 163 4.50 8.13 -16.00
N ASN A 164 5.76 7.98 -15.71
CA ASN A 164 6.43 6.73 -15.43
C ASN A 164 7.57 7.11 -14.48
N ASP A 165 7.41 6.81 -13.21
CA ASP A 165 8.34 7.19 -12.17
C ASP A 165 8.42 6.11 -11.09
N SER A 166 9.56 6.06 -10.41
CA SER A 166 9.76 5.19 -9.26
C SER A 166 10.56 5.90 -8.19
N ASP A 167 10.17 5.71 -6.96
CA ASP A 167 10.90 6.26 -5.81
C ASP A 167 11.02 5.23 -4.70
N THR A 168 12.08 5.34 -3.91
CA THR A 168 12.32 4.52 -2.73
C THR A 168 12.52 5.43 -1.55
N GLY A 169 11.75 5.22 -0.51
CA GLY A 169 11.75 6.09 0.65
C GLY A 169 11.52 5.36 1.97
N PHE A 170 11.62 6.14 3.02
CA PHE A 170 11.23 5.70 4.36
C PHE A 170 9.72 5.48 4.40
N ALA A 171 9.32 4.37 5.02
CA ALA A 171 7.93 4.00 5.23
C ALA A 171 7.65 3.77 6.72
N TRP A 172 6.43 4.03 7.13
CA TRP A 172 5.92 3.68 8.45
C TRP A 172 4.48 3.19 8.34
N GLN A 173 4.04 2.39 9.31
CA GLN A 173 2.68 1.88 9.37
C GLN A 173 2.18 1.78 10.79
N LEU A 174 0.87 1.81 10.96
CA LEU A 174 0.17 1.45 12.19
C LEU A 174 -0.63 0.18 11.93
N LEU A 175 -0.59 -0.72 12.89
CA LEU A 175 -1.21 -2.03 12.80
C LEU A 175 -2.14 -2.22 14.00
N ALA A 176 -3.34 -2.73 13.76
CA ALA A 176 -4.25 -3.16 14.80
C ALA A 176 -5.17 -4.25 14.24
N GLY A 177 -5.50 -5.23 15.07
CA GLY A 177 -6.36 -6.31 14.65
C GLY A 177 -6.73 -7.25 15.80
N VAL A 178 -7.35 -8.35 15.41
CA VAL A 178 -7.68 -9.45 16.31
C VAL A 178 -7.16 -10.74 15.70
N ARG A 179 -6.73 -11.68 16.55
CA ARG A 179 -6.37 -13.04 16.15
C ARG A 179 -7.09 -14.06 17.01
N ALA A 180 -7.37 -15.21 16.45
CA ALA A 180 -8.00 -16.33 17.15
C ALA A 180 -7.27 -17.63 16.85
N PRO A 181 -7.03 -18.49 17.84
CA PRO A 181 -6.44 -19.79 17.61
C PRO A 181 -7.44 -20.71 16.88
N LEU A 182 -6.99 -21.33 15.80
CA LEU A 182 -7.72 -22.38 15.08
C LEU A 182 -7.30 -23.77 15.56
N SER A 183 -6.07 -23.92 16.00
CA SER A 183 -5.51 -25.15 16.55
C SER A 183 -4.27 -24.82 17.39
N ASP A 184 -3.64 -25.85 17.94
CA ASP A 184 -2.39 -25.72 18.70
C ASP A 184 -1.22 -25.08 17.92
N SER A 185 -1.33 -24.97 16.60
CA SER A 185 -0.25 -24.49 15.73
C SER A 185 -0.71 -23.46 14.71
N TRP A 186 -1.98 -23.09 14.71
CA TRP A 186 -2.56 -22.23 13.68
C TRP A 186 -3.47 -21.17 14.30
N ASP A 187 -3.20 -19.91 13.95
CA ASP A 187 -4.03 -18.79 14.30
C ASP A 187 -4.55 -18.11 13.01
N VAL A 188 -5.67 -17.44 13.12
CA VAL A 188 -6.24 -16.57 12.07
C VAL A 188 -6.46 -15.18 12.65
N GLY A 189 -6.17 -14.15 11.87
CA GLY A 189 -6.34 -12.75 12.25
C GLY A 189 -6.84 -11.90 11.12
#